data_b8388bf05d16a8666db1ce604b2b6040
#
_entry.id   b8388bf05d16a8666db1ce604b2b6040
#
_cell.length_a   1.000
_cell.length_b   1.000
_cell.length_c   1.000
_cell.angle_alpha   90.00
_cell.angle_beta   90.00
_cell.angle_gamma   90.00
#
_symmetry.space_group_name_H-M   'P 1'
#
loop_
_entity.id
_entity.type
_entity.pdbx_description
1 polymer ?
#
loop_
_entity_poly.entity_id
_entity_poly.type
_entity_poly.pdbx_seq_one_letter_code
_entity_poly.pdbx_strand_id
1 'polypeptide(L)'
;ITHPQNGIAQYLDRGYTVICDRYYFSSFAYQGTASDIDWVMKINLECERILKPDLCIFLDVDPDTCKHRIDTVREKAELYEKDVNEMRRIRSNFLNVFDRLADTHRIVRIDANTDIDDIFGRCTNAIDGVLDR
;
A
#
# COMPACT_ATOMS: atom_id res chain seq x y z
N ILE A 1 -11.31 -10.32 -2.63
CA ILE A 1 -11.58 -9.03 -3.26
C ILE A 1 -13.02 -8.98 -3.75
N THR A 2 -13.52 -10.05 -4.34
CA THR A 2 -14.88 -10.13 -4.86
C THR A 2 -15.63 -11.30 -4.24
N HIS A 3 -15.92 -11.23 -2.94
CA HIS A 3 -16.85 -12.19 -2.36
C HIS A 3 -18.27 -11.82 -2.83
N PRO A 4 -19.11 -12.76 -3.33
CA PRO A 4 -20.42 -12.46 -3.91
C PRO A 4 -21.39 -11.74 -2.95
N GLN A 5 -21.16 -11.83 -1.64
CA GLN A 5 -22.04 -11.26 -0.64
C GLN A 5 -21.43 -10.15 0.24
N ASN A 6 -20.08 -10.06 0.34
CA ASN A 6 -19.39 -9.12 1.23
C ASN A 6 -18.08 -8.60 0.62
N GLY A 7 -18.02 -8.39 -0.68
CA GLY A 7 -16.85 -7.87 -1.39
C GLY A 7 -16.80 -6.35 -1.37
N ILE A 8 -15.62 -5.78 -1.68
CA ILE A 8 -15.41 -4.32 -1.78
C ILE A 8 -16.45 -3.67 -2.69
N ALA A 9 -16.70 -4.23 -3.88
CA ALA A 9 -17.66 -3.69 -4.85
C ALA A 9 -19.05 -3.47 -4.25
N GLN A 10 -19.55 -4.42 -3.46
CA GLN A 10 -20.87 -4.31 -2.87
C GLN A 10 -20.99 -3.23 -1.80
N TYR A 11 -19.93 -2.97 -1.04
CA TYR A 11 -19.92 -1.86 -0.09
C TYR A 11 -19.87 -0.53 -0.84
N LEU A 12 -19.09 -0.42 -1.90
CA LEU A 12 -19.04 0.76 -2.75
C LEU A 12 -20.38 1.03 -3.43
N ASP A 13 -21.05 0.01 -3.97
CA ASP A 13 -22.37 0.11 -4.59
C ASP A 13 -23.46 0.61 -3.61
N ARG A 14 -23.27 0.36 -2.32
CA ARG A 14 -24.14 0.86 -1.24
C ARG A 14 -23.73 2.25 -0.72
N GLY A 15 -22.74 2.89 -1.33
CA GLY A 15 -22.27 4.21 -0.95
C GLY A 15 -21.31 4.26 0.24
N TYR A 16 -20.74 3.11 0.63
CA TYR A 16 -19.72 3.08 1.68
C TYR A 16 -18.34 3.47 1.15
N THR A 17 -17.58 4.15 1.97
CA THR A 17 -16.14 4.30 1.79
C THR A 17 -15.45 3.04 2.33
N VAL A 18 -14.57 2.45 1.54
CA VAL A 18 -13.85 1.23 1.91
C VAL A 18 -12.36 1.56 2.08
N ILE A 19 -11.84 1.31 3.27
CA ILE A 19 -10.40 1.38 3.56
C ILE A 19 -9.86 -0.06 3.57
N CYS A 20 -8.84 -0.30 2.75
CA CYS A 20 -8.21 -1.60 2.63
C CYS A 20 -6.76 -1.52 3.10
N ASP A 21 -6.43 -2.28 4.16
CA ASP A 21 -5.04 -2.42 4.59
C ASP A 21 -4.33 -3.41 3.67
N ARG A 22 -3.37 -2.87 2.88
CA ARG A 22 -2.71 -3.52 1.76
C ARG A 22 -3.66 -3.88 0.62
N TYR A 23 -3.12 -3.77 -0.60
CA TYR A 23 -3.81 -4.14 -1.83
C TYR A 23 -2.80 -4.66 -2.85
N TYR A 24 -3.12 -4.72 -4.15
CA TYR A 24 -2.24 -5.28 -5.18
C TYR A 24 -0.85 -4.61 -5.26
N PHE A 25 -0.69 -3.37 -4.82
CA PHE A 25 0.63 -2.72 -4.75
C PHE A 25 1.62 -3.52 -3.87
N SER A 26 1.12 -4.12 -2.78
CA SER A 26 1.94 -5.01 -1.96
C SER A 26 2.39 -6.25 -2.74
N SER A 27 1.49 -6.83 -3.56
CA SER A 27 1.87 -7.96 -4.41
C SER A 27 2.99 -7.60 -5.38
N PHE A 28 2.93 -6.39 -5.97
CA PHE A 28 3.99 -5.92 -6.87
C PHE A 28 5.34 -5.76 -6.16
N ALA A 29 5.33 -5.15 -4.97
CA ALA A 29 6.56 -4.87 -4.23
C ALA A 29 7.21 -6.13 -3.64
N TYR A 30 6.41 -7.05 -3.10
CA TYR A 30 6.91 -8.25 -2.43
C TYR A 30 7.18 -9.40 -3.41
N GLN A 31 6.29 -9.66 -4.37
CA GLN A 31 6.43 -10.76 -5.30
C GLN A 31 7.36 -10.44 -6.47
N GLY A 32 7.48 -9.16 -6.85
CA GLY A 32 8.42 -8.70 -7.87
C GLY A 32 9.90 -8.93 -7.52
N THR A 33 10.20 -9.36 -6.29
CA THR A 33 11.55 -9.82 -5.92
C THR A 33 11.85 -11.26 -6.33
N ALA A 34 10.82 -12.09 -6.46
CA ALA A 34 10.92 -13.53 -6.76
C ALA A 34 10.34 -13.89 -8.14
N SER A 35 9.61 -12.99 -8.77
CA SER A 35 8.92 -13.20 -10.04
C SER A 35 9.11 -11.99 -10.96
N ASP A 36 8.77 -12.14 -12.25
CA ASP A 36 8.71 -11.04 -13.18
C ASP A 36 7.63 -10.04 -12.74
N ILE A 37 8.06 -8.84 -12.34
CA ILE A 37 7.16 -7.77 -11.88
C ILE A 37 6.15 -7.37 -12.94
N ASP A 38 6.52 -7.41 -14.23
CA ASP A 38 5.64 -7.04 -15.32
C ASP A 38 4.48 -8.03 -15.44
N TRP A 39 4.76 -9.31 -15.26
CA TRP A 39 3.74 -10.34 -15.24
C TRP A 39 2.78 -10.19 -14.04
N VAL A 40 3.34 -9.94 -12.85
CA VAL A 40 2.53 -9.74 -11.63
C VAL A 40 1.64 -8.50 -11.77
N MET A 41 2.18 -7.40 -12.30
CA MET A 41 1.40 -6.18 -12.56
C MET A 41 0.30 -6.44 -13.60
N LYS A 42 0.63 -7.10 -14.70
CA LYS A 42 -0.31 -7.40 -15.77
C LYS A 42 -1.53 -8.18 -15.25
N ILE A 43 -1.32 -9.28 -14.52
CA ILE A 43 -2.41 -10.08 -13.97
C ILE A 43 -3.35 -9.26 -13.09
N ASN A 44 -2.80 -8.38 -12.26
CA ASN A 44 -3.60 -7.60 -11.32
C ASN A 44 -4.31 -6.42 -12.00
N LEU A 45 -3.66 -5.73 -12.92
CA LEU A 45 -4.18 -4.52 -13.56
C LEU A 45 -5.15 -4.82 -14.71
N GLU A 46 -4.98 -5.93 -15.41
CA GLU A 46 -5.86 -6.37 -16.50
C GLU A 46 -7.05 -7.22 -16.03
N CYS A 47 -7.08 -7.60 -14.75
CA CYS A 47 -8.20 -8.36 -14.21
C CYS A 47 -9.38 -7.42 -13.90
N GLU A 48 -10.44 -7.47 -14.67
CA GLU A 48 -11.65 -6.66 -14.52
C GLU A 48 -12.33 -6.81 -13.13
N ARG A 49 -12.05 -7.91 -12.40
CA ARG A 49 -12.58 -8.15 -11.07
C ARG A 49 -11.78 -7.47 -9.96
N ILE A 50 -10.62 -6.93 -10.27
CA ILE A 50 -9.77 -6.20 -9.33
C ILE A 50 -10.02 -4.71 -9.52
N LEU A 51 -10.74 -4.12 -8.59
CA LEU A 51 -11.11 -2.71 -8.65
C LEU A 51 -9.87 -1.83 -8.46
N LYS A 52 -9.74 -0.81 -9.29
CA LYS A 52 -8.73 0.22 -9.09
C LYS A 52 -9.13 1.09 -7.89
N PRO A 53 -8.25 1.33 -6.90
CA PRO A 53 -8.56 2.21 -5.80
C PRO A 53 -8.59 3.67 -6.24
N ASP A 54 -9.47 4.48 -5.64
CA ASP A 54 -9.54 5.92 -5.87
C ASP A 54 -8.33 6.66 -5.29
N LEU A 55 -7.74 6.10 -4.23
CA LEU A 55 -6.55 6.61 -3.57
C LEU A 55 -5.71 5.46 -3.02
N CYS A 56 -4.40 5.56 -3.23
CA CYS A 56 -3.40 4.76 -2.50
C CYS A 56 -2.59 5.70 -1.60
N ILE A 57 -2.57 5.41 -0.30
CA ILE A 57 -1.68 6.09 0.65
C ILE A 57 -0.51 5.16 0.94
N PHE A 58 0.69 5.65 0.71
CA PHE A 58 1.92 4.95 1.05
C PHE A 58 2.62 5.65 2.22
N LEU A 59 2.67 4.97 3.35
CA LEU A 59 3.42 5.43 4.52
C LEU A 59 4.89 5.05 4.33
N ASP A 60 5.68 6.02 3.92
CA ASP A 60 7.08 5.83 3.63
C ASP A 60 7.92 6.09 4.88
N VAL A 61 8.49 5.02 5.42
CA VAL A 61 9.38 5.06 6.58
C VAL A 61 10.78 4.58 6.19
N ASP A 62 11.80 5.19 6.76
CA ASP A 62 13.17 4.70 6.63
C ASP A 62 13.28 3.28 7.21
N PRO A 63 13.91 2.32 6.49
CA PRO A 63 14.07 0.95 6.95
C PRO A 63 14.72 0.79 8.32
N ASP A 64 15.70 1.61 8.67
CA ASP A 64 16.34 1.56 9.98
C ASP A 64 15.37 2.05 11.08
N THR A 65 14.60 3.09 10.83
CA THR A 65 13.52 3.56 11.72
C THR A 65 12.42 2.52 11.84
N CYS A 66 12.02 1.90 10.73
CA CYS A 66 11.02 0.83 10.70
C CYS A 66 11.46 -0.35 11.57
N LYS A 67 12.70 -0.81 11.38
CA LYS A 67 13.26 -1.90 12.17
C LYS A 67 13.28 -1.57 13.66
N HIS A 68 13.72 -0.37 14.04
CA HIS A 68 13.74 0.07 15.43
C HIS A 68 12.34 0.04 16.05
N ARG A 69 11.31 0.52 15.34
CA ARG A 69 9.92 0.48 15.82
C ARG A 69 9.40 -0.95 15.97
N ILE A 70 9.74 -1.87 15.05
CA ILE A 70 9.35 -3.28 15.14
C ILE A 70 10.00 -3.94 16.35
N ASP A 71 11.30 -3.75 16.53
CA ASP A 71 12.07 -4.36 17.63
C ASP A 71 11.61 -3.85 19.03
N THR A 72 11.04 -2.64 19.09
CA THR A 72 10.51 -2.08 20.36
C THR A 72 9.09 -2.55 20.69
N VAL A 73 8.29 -2.96 19.71
CA VAL A 73 6.86 -3.25 19.87
C VAL A 73 6.56 -4.76 19.85
N ARG A 74 7.39 -5.56 19.17
CA ARG A 74 7.14 -6.99 18.95
C ARG A 74 8.27 -7.84 19.50
N GLU A 75 7.96 -8.71 20.45
CA GLU A 75 8.89 -9.74 20.95
C GLU A 75 9.30 -10.77 19.88
N LYS A 76 8.48 -10.95 18.84
CA LYS A 76 8.74 -11.84 17.69
C LYS A 76 8.35 -11.13 16.39
N ALA A 77 9.33 -10.55 15.70
CA ALA A 77 9.14 -10.06 14.33
C ALA A 77 9.04 -11.25 13.35
N GLU A 78 8.15 -11.16 12.38
CA GLU A 78 8.11 -12.12 11.27
C GLU A 78 9.44 -12.12 10.49
N LEU A 79 9.78 -13.27 9.90
CA LEU A 79 11.09 -13.48 9.26
C LEU A 79 11.43 -12.39 8.21
N TYR A 80 10.43 -11.90 7.48
CA TYR A 80 10.56 -10.86 6.44
C TYR A 80 10.89 -9.47 6.99
N GLU A 81 10.58 -9.20 8.26
CA GLU A 81 10.74 -7.87 8.86
C GLU A 81 12.08 -7.73 9.58
N LYS A 82 12.88 -8.80 9.65
CA LYS A 82 14.15 -8.81 10.40
C LYS A 82 15.36 -8.29 9.61
N ASP A 83 15.29 -8.31 8.29
CA ASP A 83 16.41 -7.91 7.43
C ASP A 83 16.20 -6.51 6.87
N VAL A 84 16.96 -5.55 7.36
CA VAL A 84 16.93 -4.15 6.89
C VAL A 84 17.24 -4.04 5.39
N ASN A 85 18.10 -4.91 4.84
CA ASN A 85 18.41 -4.90 3.42
C ASN A 85 17.20 -5.36 2.60
N GLU A 86 16.45 -6.33 3.10
CA GLU A 86 15.19 -6.74 2.49
C GLU A 86 14.15 -5.63 2.55
N MET A 87 14.03 -4.93 3.68
CA MET A 87 13.14 -3.76 3.80
C MET A 87 13.51 -2.66 2.80
N ARG A 88 14.81 -2.38 2.61
CA ARG A 88 15.29 -1.41 1.60
C ARG A 88 14.90 -1.83 0.20
N ARG A 89 15.04 -3.12 -0.12
CA ARG A 89 14.66 -3.67 -1.42
C ARG A 89 13.16 -3.55 -1.67
N ILE A 90 12.34 -3.95 -0.70
CA ILE A 90 10.88 -3.86 -0.80
C ILE A 90 10.44 -2.40 -0.96
N ARG A 91 10.99 -1.49 -0.15
CA ARG A 91 10.72 -0.05 -0.28
C ARG A 91 11.08 0.47 -1.67
N SER A 92 12.25 0.11 -2.20
CA SER A 92 12.66 0.48 -3.56
C SER A 92 11.69 -0.05 -4.62
N ASN A 93 11.19 -1.28 -4.45
CA ASN A 93 10.18 -1.85 -5.35
C ASN A 93 8.86 -1.07 -5.30
N PHE A 94 8.39 -0.69 -4.10
CA PHE A 94 7.20 0.17 -3.98
C PHE A 94 7.37 1.48 -4.75
N LEU A 95 8.50 2.17 -4.57
CA LEU A 95 8.77 3.43 -5.25
C LEU A 95 8.80 3.26 -6.76
N ASN A 96 9.47 2.23 -7.27
CA ASN A 96 9.50 1.91 -8.69
C ASN A 96 8.09 1.64 -9.25
N VAL A 97 7.27 0.85 -8.54
CA VAL A 97 5.88 0.57 -8.92
C VAL A 97 5.05 1.85 -8.97
N PHE A 98 5.21 2.73 -7.99
CA PHE A 98 4.48 3.99 -7.94
C PHE A 98 4.86 4.93 -9.08
N ASP A 99 6.14 5.02 -9.42
CA ASP A 99 6.61 5.79 -10.57
C ASP A 99 5.98 5.27 -11.87
N ARG A 100 5.89 3.95 -12.04
CA ARG A 100 5.26 3.33 -13.22
C ARG A 100 3.76 3.52 -13.29
N LEU A 101 3.09 3.73 -12.17
CA LEU A 101 1.63 3.87 -12.06
C LEU A 101 1.18 5.32 -11.87
N ALA A 102 2.10 6.29 -11.83
CA ALA A 102 1.82 7.69 -11.53
C ALA A 102 0.76 8.31 -12.44
N ASP A 103 0.78 7.97 -13.74
CA ASP A 103 -0.17 8.51 -14.73
C ASP A 103 -1.58 7.89 -14.63
N THR A 104 -1.69 6.73 -13.99
CA THR A 104 -2.95 5.97 -13.97
C THR A 104 -3.58 5.84 -12.59
N HIS A 105 -2.81 6.06 -11.53
CA HIS A 105 -3.23 5.89 -10.13
C HIS A 105 -2.97 7.15 -9.31
N ARG A 106 -3.90 7.49 -8.44
CA ARG A 106 -3.70 8.55 -7.45
C ARG A 106 -2.95 7.95 -6.25
N ILE A 107 -1.66 8.25 -6.14
CA ILE A 107 -0.80 7.74 -5.09
C ILE A 107 -0.28 8.93 -4.28
N VAL A 108 -0.51 8.90 -2.96
CA VAL A 108 0.00 9.90 -2.02
C VAL A 108 1.03 9.24 -1.14
N ARG A 109 2.27 9.71 -1.24
CA ARG A 109 3.37 9.30 -0.37
C ARG A 109 3.43 10.21 0.84
N ILE A 110 3.36 9.64 2.02
CA ILE A 110 3.43 10.33 3.31
C ILE A 110 4.70 9.93 4.02
N ASP A 111 5.53 10.90 4.40
CA ASP A 111 6.67 10.65 5.27
C ASP A 111 6.20 10.16 6.64
N ALA A 112 6.53 8.91 6.95
CA ALA A 112 6.15 8.24 8.19
C ALA A 112 7.30 8.17 9.22
N ASN A 113 8.35 8.99 9.04
CA ASN A 113 9.40 9.14 10.05
C ASN A 113 9.00 10.10 11.20
N THR A 114 7.89 10.81 11.05
CA THR A 114 7.33 11.75 12.02
C THR A 114 6.46 11.04 13.07
N ASP A 115 5.82 11.81 13.95
CA ASP A 115 4.89 11.29 14.93
C ASP A 115 3.56 10.84 14.31
N ILE A 116 2.80 10.06 15.09
CA ILE A 116 1.56 9.43 14.62
C ILE A 116 0.46 10.45 14.30
N ASP A 117 0.40 11.57 15.02
CA ASP A 117 -0.63 12.58 14.86
C ASP A 117 -0.42 13.36 13.55
N ASP A 118 0.85 13.68 13.21
CA ASP A 118 1.20 14.29 11.93
C ASP A 118 0.87 13.34 10.76
N ILE A 119 1.25 12.07 10.87
CA ILE A 119 0.92 11.05 9.85
C ILE A 119 -0.59 10.95 9.68
N PHE A 120 -1.34 10.85 10.78
CA PHE A 120 -2.80 10.76 10.76
C PHE A 120 -3.45 11.97 10.09
N GLY A 121 -3.01 13.19 10.43
CA GLY A 121 -3.50 14.42 9.82
C GLY A 121 -3.28 14.46 8.30
N ARG A 122 -2.11 14.03 7.83
CA ARG A 122 -1.80 13.94 6.39
C ARG A 122 -2.65 12.88 5.69
N CYS A 123 -2.89 11.74 6.33
CA CYS A 123 -3.79 10.69 5.80
C CYS A 123 -5.21 11.22 5.66
N THR A 124 -5.74 11.87 6.70
CA THR A 124 -7.08 12.46 6.70
C THR A 124 -7.25 13.47 5.57
N ASN A 125 -6.31 14.42 5.45
CA ASN A 125 -6.34 15.42 4.37
C ASN A 125 -6.32 14.77 2.97
N ALA A 126 -5.56 13.70 2.78
CA ALA A 126 -5.52 12.99 1.51
C ALA A 126 -6.84 12.29 1.19
N ILE A 127 -7.51 11.73 2.20
CA ILE A 127 -8.82 11.08 2.08
C ILE A 127 -9.92 12.11 1.79
N ASP A 128 -9.98 13.21 2.56
CA ASP A 128 -10.96 14.29 2.38
C ASP A 128 -10.89 14.86 0.97
N GLY A 129 -9.69 15.07 0.43
CA GLY A 129 -9.51 15.50 -0.95
C GLY A 129 -10.02 14.53 -2.02
N VAL A 130 -10.46 13.33 -1.67
CA VAL A 130 -11.15 12.36 -2.56
C VAL A 130 -12.64 12.38 -2.31
N LEU A 131 -13.07 12.50 -1.06
CA LEU A 131 -14.49 12.45 -0.66
C LEU A 131 -15.26 13.75 -1.01
N ASP A 132 -14.57 14.87 -1.05
CA ASP A 132 -15.17 16.20 -1.35
C ASP A 132 -15.43 16.44 -2.85
N ARG A 133 -15.43 15.41 -3.69
CA ARG A 133 -15.65 15.51 -5.14
C ARG A 133 -17.03 15.12 -5.61
#